data_859d9dc40d1ad476596d8e5abc4dcf5e
#
_entry.id   859d9dc40d1ad476596d8e5abc4dcf5e
#
_cell.length_a   1.000
_cell.length_b   1.000
_cell.length_c   1.000
_cell.angle_alpha   90.00
_cell.angle_beta   90.00
_cell.angle_gamma   90.00
#
_symmetry.space_group_name_H-M   'P 1'
#
loop_
_entity.id
_entity.type
_entity.pdbx_description
1 polymer ?
#
loop_
_entity_poly.entity_id
_entity_poly.type
_entity_poly.pdbx_seq_one_letter_code
_entity_poly.pdbx_strand_id
1 'polypeptide(L)'
;MGYKLLLKNKQMTLIKTTYNRRSFIKSSALAGGGMVIGFSWLASCNPTPEQVNNMPKEWFDINGFLKIGDNGMVTIMSPNPEIGQNVKTSMPMIVAEELDIDWDNVIVEQAPLNTDIFQRQLAGGSQSIRAGWQGLRMAGATARHMLIAAAAEAWQVPASEITTDAGIL
;
A
#
# COMPACT_ATOMS: atom_id res chain seq x y z
N MET A 1 37.61 28.39 -27.24
CA MET A 1 38.18 27.10 -26.82
C MET A 1 37.07 26.09 -26.84
N GLY A 2 36.95 25.33 -27.95
CA GLY A 2 35.79 24.44 -28.20
C GLY A 2 36.10 23.02 -27.77
N TYR A 3 35.26 22.43 -26.94
CA TYR A 3 35.30 21.02 -26.62
C TYR A 3 34.54 20.20 -27.66
N LYS A 4 35.27 19.39 -28.43
CA LYS A 4 34.75 18.46 -29.43
C LYS A 4 34.34 17.17 -28.70
N LEU A 5 33.03 16.95 -28.49
CA LEU A 5 32.51 15.68 -28.00
C LEU A 5 32.59 14.64 -29.13
N LEU A 6 33.47 13.67 -28.98
CA LEU A 6 33.52 12.47 -29.81
C LEU A 6 32.45 11.48 -29.32
N LEU A 7 31.31 11.48 -29.96
CA LEU A 7 30.30 10.42 -29.80
C LEU A 7 30.80 9.17 -30.56
N LYS A 8 31.32 8.20 -29.83
CA LYS A 8 31.69 6.90 -30.33
C LYS A 8 30.39 6.10 -30.58
N ASN A 9 30.00 5.98 -31.84
CA ASN A 9 28.89 5.14 -32.29
C ASN A 9 29.12 3.69 -31.84
N LYS A 10 28.50 3.27 -30.77
CA LYS A 10 28.37 1.87 -30.37
C LYS A 10 27.12 1.32 -31.04
N GLN A 11 27.28 0.70 -32.21
CA GLN A 11 26.19 -0.08 -32.83
C GLN A 11 25.75 -1.16 -31.84
N MET A 12 24.56 -1.01 -31.31
CA MET A 12 23.89 -2.09 -30.56
C MET A 12 23.49 -3.17 -31.58
N THR A 13 24.25 -4.22 -31.63
CA THR A 13 23.88 -5.43 -32.38
C THR A 13 22.78 -6.11 -31.57
N LEU A 14 21.53 -5.99 -32.04
CA LEU A 14 20.41 -6.78 -31.52
C LEU A 14 20.66 -8.25 -31.83
N ILE A 15 21.21 -9.01 -30.89
CA ILE A 15 21.29 -10.45 -30.98
C ILE A 15 19.88 -11.00 -30.81
N LYS A 16 19.22 -11.26 -31.94
CA LYS A 16 17.92 -11.94 -31.99
C LYS A 16 18.13 -13.42 -31.72
N THR A 17 18.28 -13.78 -30.44
CA THR A 17 18.33 -15.20 -30.05
C THR A 17 16.87 -15.71 -29.96
N THR A 18 16.48 -16.48 -30.98
CA THR A 18 15.23 -17.24 -30.94
C THR A 18 15.42 -18.47 -30.07
N TYR A 19 15.18 -18.31 -28.75
CA TYR A 19 15.08 -19.46 -27.85
C TYR A 19 13.72 -20.11 -28.00
N ASN A 20 13.68 -21.40 -28.35
CA ASN A 20 12.47 -22.18 -28.23
C ASN A 20 12.25 -22.53 -26.73
N ARG A 21 11.00 -22.81 -26.34
CA ARG A 21 10.64 -23.07 -24.92
C ARG A 21 11.50 -24.19 -24.30
N ARG A 22 11.87 -25.23 -25.05
CA ARG A 22 12.70 -26.33 -24.56
C ARG A 22 14.14 -25.92 -24.30
N SER A 23 14.73 -25.08 -25.16
CA SER A 23 16.10 -24.58 -24.97
C SER A 23 16.16 -23.63 -23.77
N PHE A 24 15.12 -22.82 -23.55
CA PHE A 24 15.02 -21.95 -22.41
C PHE A 24 14.98 -22.76 -21.08
N ILE A 25 14.10 -23.77 -21.00
CA ILE A 25 14.00 -24.63 -19.81
C ILE A 25 15.32 -25.38 -19.55
N LYS A 26 15.97 -25.91 -20.58
CA LYS A 26 17.26 -26.63 -20.45
C LYS A 26 18.38 -25.70 -19.97
N SER A 27 18.50 -24.51 -20.53
CA SER A 27 19.52 -23.54 -20.09
C SER A 27 19.26 -22.99 -18.68
N SER A 28 18.01 -22.78 -18.30
CA SER A 28 17.64 -22.36 -16.96
C SER A 28 17.92 -23.45 -15.91
N ALA A 29 17.68 -24.71 -16.23
CA ALA A 29 17.97 -25.84 -15.36
C ALA A 29 19.48 -26.07 -15.17
N LEU A 30 20.27 -25.92 -16.25
CA LEU A 30 21.74 -26.09 -16.22
C LEU A 30 22.46 -24.92 -15.51
N ALA A 31 21.89 -23.70 -15.56
CA ALA A 31 22.49 -22.51 -14.93
C ALA A 31 22.12 -22.36 -13.43
N GLY A 32 21.38 -23.29 -12.84
CA GLY A 32 20.89 -23.14 -11.47
C GLY A 32 19.93 -21.96 -11.25
N GLY A 33 19.45 -21.37 -12.34
CA GLY A 33 18.65 -20.13 -12.33
C GLY A 33 17.35 -20.21 -11.54
N GLY A 34 16.76 -21.39 -11.39
CA GLY A 34 15.58 -21.59 -10.57
C GLY A 34 15.81 -21.30 -9.09
N MET A 35 16.99 -21.64 -8.58
CA MET A 35 17.36 -21.40 -7.17
C MET A 35 17.72 -19.94 -6.92
N VAL A 36 18.38 -19.29 -7.87
CA VAL A 36 18.73 -17.85 -7.77
C VAL A 36 17.49 -16.97 -7.82
N ILE A 37 16.52 -17.27 -8.68
CA ILE A 37 15.24 -16.55 -8.73
C ILE A 37 14.46 -16.75 -7.43
N GLY A 38 14.44 -17.96 -6.87
CA GLY A 38 13.79 -18.25 -5.61
C GLY A 38 14.41 -17.50 -4.43
N PHE A 39 15.75 -17.42 -4.36
CA PHE A 39 16.44 -16.65 -3.30
C PHE A 39 16.23 -15.15 -3.42
N SER A 40 16.22 -14.60 -4.65
CA SER A 40 15.93 -13.18 -4.87
C SER A 40 14.51 -12.81 -4.46
N TRP A 41 13.54 -13.70 -4.69
CA TRP A 41 12.16 -13.49 -4.28
C TRP A 41 11.99 -13.52 -2.76
N LEU A 42 12.66 -14.43 -2.07
CA LEU A 42 12.67 -14.47 -0.60
C LEU A 42 13.38 -13.26 0.03
N ALA A 43 14.45 -12.77 -0.60
CA ALA A 43 15.16 -11.56 -0.15
C ALA A 43 14.37 -10.27 -0.38
N SER A 44 13.50 -10.25 -1.39
CA SER A 44 12.65 -9.09 -1.72
C SER A 44 11.53 -8.84 -0.70
N CYS A 45 11.26 -9.78 0.20
CA CYS A 45 10.24 -9.64 1.24
C CYS A 45 10.76 -9.01 2.53
N ASN A 46 12.07 -8.73 2.64
CA ASN A 46 12.62 -8.05 3.80
C ASN A 46 12.38 -6.55 3.69
N PRO A 47 11.75 -5.92 4.69
CA PRO A 47 11.61 -4.47 4.72
C PRO A 47 13.01 -3.83 4.71
N THR A 48 13.16 -2.71 4.00
CA THR A 48 14.41 -1.95 4.03
C THR A 48 14.68 -1.41 5.43
N PRO A 49 15.94 -1.17 5.82
CA PRO A 49 16.24 -0.55 7.12
C PRO A 49 15.53 0.77 7.35
N GLU A 50 15.27 1.53 6.29
CA GLU A 50 14.51 2.77 6.32
C GLU A 50 13.03 2.55 6.65
N GLN A 51 12.41 1.53 6.08
CA GLN A 51 11.03 1.15 6.40
C GLN A 51 10.90 0.67 7.85
N VAL A 52 11.87 -0.08 8.36
CA VAL A 52 11.87 -0.54 9.75
C VAL A 52 12.04 0.62 10.73
N ASN A 53 12.90 1.59 10.40
CA ASN A 53 13.14 2.76 11.25
C ASN A 53 11.95 3.73 11.29
N ASN A 54 11.09 3.72 10.28
CA ASN A 54 9.90 4.56 10.20
C ASN A 54 8.63 3.90 10.77
N MET A 55 8.72 2.65 11.28
CA MET A 55 7.55 2.01 11.89
C MET A 55 7.22 2.67 13.24
N PRO A 56 5.94 2.90 13.54
CA PRO A 56 5.50 3.41 14.83
C PRO A 56 5.94 2.50 15.98
N LYS A 57 6.23 3.09 17.12
CA LYS A 57 6.53 2.35 18.35
C LYS A 57 5.24 1.92 19.04
N GLU A 58 4.19 2.69 18.88
CA GLU A 58 2.87 2.45 19.47
C GLU A 58 1.77 2.65 18.43
N TRP A 59 0.71 1.84 18.51
CA TRP A 59 -0.43 1.89 17.62
C TRP A 59 -1.71 2.07 18.42
N PHE A 60 -2.58 2.97 17.95
CA PHE A 60 -3.87 3.27 18.54
C PHE A 60 -4.98 2.79 17.60
N ASP A 61 -5.79 1.84 18.05
CA ASP A 61 -6.97 1.39 17.33
C ASP A 61 -8.03 2.48 17.34
N ILE A 62 -8.44 2.93 16.17
CA ILE A 62 -9.47 3.95 16.00
C ILE A 62 -10.83 3.29 15.75
N ASN A 63 -10.86 2.32 14.85
CA ASN A 63 -12.03 1.49 14.56
C ASN A 63 -11.60 0.16 13.93
N GLY A 64 -12.55 -0.70 13.55
CA GLY A 64 -12.25 -2.00 12.96
C GLY A 64 -11.51 -1.96 11.62
N PHE A 65 -11.43 -0.81 10.95
CA PHE A 65 -10.79 -0.64 9.66
C PHE A 65 -9.41 0.00 9.74
N LEU A 66 -9.11 0.76 10.77
CA LEU A 66 -7.84 1.49 10.83
C LEU A 66 -7.29 1.66 12.25
N LYS A 67 -5.97 1.73 12.31
CA LYS A 67 -5.16 2.12 13.47
C LYS A 67 -4.15 3.19 13.07
N ILE A 68 -3.81 4.08 13.99
CA ILE A 68 -2.89 5.19 13.78
C ILE A 68 -1.68 5.01 14.70
N GLY A 69 -0.48 5.17 14.16
CA GLY A 69 0.76 5.12 14.90
C GLY A 69 1.13 6.45 15.54
N ASP A 70 1.95 6.40 16.57
CA ASP A 70 2.47 7.57 17.30
C ASP A 70 3.30 8.53 16.43
N ASN A 71 3.67 8.10 15.23
CA ASN A 71 4.42 8.88 14.23
C ASN A 71 3.57 9.37 13.04
N GLY A 72 2.24 9.21 13.10
CA GLY A 72 1.31 9.61 12.04
C GLY A 72 1.12 8.59 10.91
N MET A 73 1.82 7.45 10.94
CA MET A 73 1.53 6.35 9.99
C MET A 73 0.17 5.75 10.28
N VAL A 74 -0.57 5.37 9.24
CA VAL A 74 -1.90 4.77 9.36
C VAL A 74 -1.90 3.38 8.76
N THR A 75 -2.33 2.39 9.51
CA THR A 75 -2.63 1.07 8.93
C THR A 75 -4.11 0.98 8.62
N ILE A 76 -4.43 0.64 7.37
CA ILE A 76 -5.81 0.43 6.90
C ILE A 76 -6.02 -1.03 6.56
N MET A 77 -7.04 -1.64 7.14
CA MET A 77 -7.42 -3.03 6.90
C MET A 77 -8.22 -3.13 5.60
N SER A 78 -7.74 -3.92 4.63
CA SER A 78 -8.51 -4.30 3.45
C SER A 78 -9.36 -5.52 3.77
N PRO A 79 -10.70 -5.41 3.80
CA PRO A 79 -11.55 -6.51 4.26
C PRO A 79 -11.65 -7.65 3.25
N ASN A 80 -11.61 -7.37 1.95
CA ASN A 80 -11.82 -8.38 0.92
C ASN A 80 -10.51 -9.04 0.46
N PRO A 81 -10.51 -10.33 0.12
CA PRO A 81 -9.30 -11.02 -0.34
C PRO A 81 -8.84 -10.52 -1.70
N GLU A 82 -7.52 -10.37 -1.83
CA GLU A 82 -6.84 -10.03 -3.08
C GLU A 82 -6.61 -11.30 -3.91
N ILE A 83 -7.10 -11.30 -5.13
CA ILE A 83 -6.92 -12.39 -6.12
C ILE A 83 -6.37 -11.87 -7.46
N GLY A 84 -5.69 -10.72 -7.45
CA GLY A 84 -5.13 -10.05 -8.62
C GLY A 84 -6.03 -8.95 -9.20
N GLN A 85 -7.08 -8.52 -8.48
CA GLN A 85 -8.01 -7.47 -8.90
C GLN A 85 -7.74 -6.10 -8.23
N ASN A 86 -6.64 -5.95 -7.50
CA ASN A 86 -6.19 -4.72 -6.82
C ASN A 86 -7.17 -4.16 -5.77
N VAL A 87 -8.01 -4.99 -5.21
CA VAL A 87 -8.97 -4.59 -4.17
C VAL A 87 -8.26 -4.22 -2.86
N LYS A 88 -7.12 -4.85 -2.60
CA LYS A 88 -6.26 -4.54 -1.46
C LYS A 88 -5.66 -3.13 -1.52
N THR A 89 -5.63 -2.49 -2.69
CA THR A 89 -5.25 -1.09 -2.86
C THR A 89 -6.48 -0.20 -2.88
N SER A 90 -7.45 -0.50 -3.73
CA SER A 90 -8.59 0.38 -3.99
C SER A 90 -9.54 0.57 -2.80
N MET A 91 -9.73 -0.44 -1.95
CA MET A 91 -10.56 -0.29 -0.76
C MET A 91 -9.91 0.59 0.32
N PRO A 92 -8.64 0.41 0.68
CA PRO A 92 -7.96 1.32 1.59
C PRO A 92 -7.85 2.76 1.08
N MET A 93 -7.73 2.98 -0.22
CA MET A 93 -7.71 4.34 -0.79
C MET A 93 -9.02 5.11 -0.50
N ILE A 94 -10.18 4.43 -0.46
CA ILE A 94 -11.46 5.06 -0.11
C ILE A 94 -11.44 5.54 1.36
N VAL A 95 -10.85 4.75 2.25
CA VAL A 95 -10.70 5.12 3.67
C VAL A 95 -9.72 6.27 3.82
N ALA A 96 -8.58 6.20 3.12
CA ALA A 96 -7.52 7.21 3.17
C ALA A 96 -8.02 8.58 2.68
N GLU A 97 -8.81 8.60 1.60
CA GLU A 97 -9.43 9.82 1.05
C GLU A 97 -10.33 10.51 2.07
N GLU A 98 -11.20 9.76 2.74
CA GLU A 98 -12.11 10.33 3.73
C GLU A 98 -11.40 10.71 5.04
N LEU A 99 -10.31 10.01 5.38
CA LEU A 99 -9.44 10.34 6.51
C LEU A 99 -8.61 11.59 6.24
N ASP A 100 -8.38 11.91 4.96
CA ASP A 100 -7.51 12.98 4.48
C ASP A 100 -6.04 12.75 4.86
N ILE A 101 -5.53 11.54 4.56
CA ILE A 101 -4.15 11.13 4.82
C ILE A 101 -3.38 10.96 3.51
N ASP A 102 -2.11 11.39 3.49
CA ASP A 102 -1.21 11.12 2.37
C ASP A 102 -1.00 9.60 2.23
N TRP A 103 -1.14 9.10 1.00
CA TRP A 103 -1.00 7.68 0.69
C TRP A 103 0.37 7.12 1.05
N ASP A 104 1.42 7.91 1.01
CA ASP A 104 2.77 7.51 1.39
C ASP A 104 2.89 7.17 2.89
N ASN A 105 1.95 7.64 3.72
CA ASN A 105 1.86 7.33 5.14
C ASN A 105 0.90 6.16 5.45
N VAL A 106 0.39 5.46 4.42
CA VAL A 106 -0.56 4.36 4.59
C VAL A 106 0.12 3.00 4.46
N ILE A 107 -0.08 2.17 5.47
CA ILE A 107 0.24 0.74 5.44
C ILE A 107 -1.05 -0.03 5.20
N VAL A 108 -1.06 -0.91 4.21
CA VAL A 108 -2.24 -1.74 3.93
C VAL A 108 -2.05 -3.15 4.45
N GLU A 109 -2.93 -3.58 5.35
CA GLU A 109 -2.99 -4.95 5.84
C GLU A 109 -4.23 -5.67 5.34
N GLN A 110 -4.12 -6.98 5.09
CA GLN A 110 -5.28 -7.82 4.82
C GLN A 110 -6.00 -8.07 6.15
N ALA A 111 -7.28 -7.71 6.22
CA ALA A 111 -8.08 -8.00 7.39
C ALA A 111 -8.22 -9.51 7.62
N PRO A 112 -8.12 -9.99 8.85
CA PRO A 112 -8.47 -11.36 9.19
C PRO A 112 -9.96 -11.60 8.95
N LEU A 113 -10.38 -12.86 8.82
CA LEU A 113 -11.80 -13.18 8.74
C LEU A 113 -12.49 -12.81 10.06
N ASN A 114 -13.34 -11.80 9.99
CA ASN A 114 -14.12 -11.32 11.12
C ASN A 114 -15.46 -10.78 10.63
N THR A 115 -16.51 -11.59 10.74
CA THR A 115 -17.84 -11.26 10.27
C THR A 115 -18.61 -10.28 11.17
N ASP A 116 -18.12 -10.01 12.36
CA ASP A 116 -18.72 -9.05 13.29
C ASP A 116 -18.36 -7.62 12.88
N ILE A 117 -17.15 -7.43 12.31
CA ILE A 117 -16.67 -6.12 11.87
C ILE A 117 -16.91 -5.93 10.37
N PHE A 118 -16.62 -6.94 9.55
CA PHE A 118 -16.66 -6.87 8.09
C PHE A 118 -17.80 -7.70 7.54
N GLN A 119 -18.84 -7.04 7.02
CA GLN A 119 -20.07 -7.71 6.56
C GLN A 119 -19.86 -8.67 5.39
N ARG A 120 -18.85 -8.43 4.53
CA ARG A 120 -18.63 -9.19 3.31
C ARG A 120 -17.15 -9.30 2.96
N GLN A 121 -16.53 -10.37 3.38
CA GLN A 121 -15.13 -10.66 3.12
C GLN A 121 -14.99 -11.72 2.02
N LEU A 122 -15.42 -11.41 0.79
CA LEU A 122 -15.32 -12.34 -0.33
C LEU A 122 -14.95 -11.63 -1.63
N ALA A 123 -14.20 -12.31 -2.50
CA ALA A 123 -13.93 -11.88 -3.87
C ALA A 123 -14.90 -12.58 -4.83
N GLY A 124 -15.81 -11.82 -5.46
CA GLY A 124 -16.75 -12.37 -6.43
C GLY A 124 -17.82 -11.38 -6.86
N GLY A 125 -18.31 -11.54 -8.09
CA GLY A 125 -19.41 -10.78 -8.66
C GLY A 125 -19.14 -9.27 -8.80
N SER A 126 -17.88 -8.81 -8.81
CA SER A 126 -17.50 -7.39 -8.89
C SER A 126 -18.15 -6.51 -7.83
N GLN A 127 -18.35 -7.04 -6.62
CA GLN A 127 -19.12 -6.37 -5.58
C GLN A 127 -18.23 -5.67 -4.51
N SER A 128 -16.93 -5.93 -4.46
CA SER A 128 -16.07 -5.45 -3.37
C SER A 128 -16.18 -3.95 -3.13
N ILE A 129 -15.91 -3.15 -4.15
CA ILE A 129 -16.01 -1.69 -4.05
C ILE A 129 -17.45 -1.25 -3.85
N ARG A 130 -18.37 -1.75 -4.66
CA ARG A 130 -19.78 -1.32 -4.62
C ARG A 130 -20.45 -1.62 -3.28
N ALA A 131 -20.22 -2.82 -2.71
CA ALA A 131 -20.80 -3.19 -1.44
C ALA A 131 -20.08 -2.54 -0.25
N GLY A 132 -18.74 -2.33 -0.35
CA GLY A 132 -17.94 -1.71 0.69
C GLY A 132 -17.97 -0.19 0.71
N TRP A 133 -18.43 0.46 -0.37
CA TRP A 133 -18.29 1.91 -0.59
C TRP A 133 -18.69 2.76 0.59
N GLN A 134 -19.92 2.60 1.07
CA GLN A 134 -20.46 3.40 2.17
C GLN A 134 -19.71 3.12 3.48
N GLY A 135 -19.46 1.86 3.80
CA GLY A 135 -18.77 1.49 5.05
C GLY A 135 -17.34 1.98 5.11
N LEU A 136 -16.59 1.89 4.00
CA LEU A 136 -15.23 2.38 3.92
C LEU A 136 -15.14 3.90 4.04
N ARG A 137 -16.03 4.63 3.39
CA ARG A 137 -16.13 6.09 3.52
C ARG A 137 -16.46 6.49 4.97
N MET A 138 -17.44 5.84 5.57
CA MET A 138 -17.80 6.10 6.95
C MET A 138 -16.66 5.82 7.92
N ALA A 139 -15.87 4.78 7.70
CA ALA A 139 -14.72 4.46 8.56
C ALA A 139 -13.67 5.57 8.56
N GLY A 140 -13.30 6.08 7.36
CA GLY A 140 -12.36 7.20 7.23
C GLY A 140 -12.91 8.51 7.80
N ALA A 141 -14.13 8.88 7.40
CA ALA A 141 -14.77 10.12 7.84
C ALA A 141 -15.00 10.16 9.36
N THR A 142 -15.39 9.04 9.97
CA THR A 142 -15.56 8.97 11.42
C THR A 142 -14.23 9.14 12.14
N ALA A 143 -13.17 8.50 11.66
CA ALA A 143 -11.83 8.64 12.23
C ALA A 143 -11.36 10.10 12.17
N ARG A 144 -11.49 10.74 10.99
CA ARG A 144 -11.17 12.17 10.83
C ARG A 144 -11.95 13.05 11.78
N HIS A 145 -13.24 12.81 11.92
CA HIS A 145 -14.08 13.56 12.85
C HIS A 145 -13.62 13.42 14.31
N MET A 146 -13.26 12.20 14.73
CA MET A 146 -12.74 11.94 16.07
C MET A 146 -11.41 12.66 16.32
N LEU A 147 -10.50 12.69 15.35
CA LEU A 147 -9.24 13.40 15.46
C LEU A 147 -9.43 14.92 15.56
N ILE A 148 -10.31 15.50 14.74
CA ILE A 148 -10.68 16.91 14.82
C ILE A 148 -11.28 17.24 16.19
N ALA A 149 -12.17 16.40 16.71
CA ALA A 149 -12.77 16.62 18.02
C ALA A 149 -11.73 16.56 19.15
N ALA A 150 -10.81 15.60 19.10
CA ALA A 150 -9.72 15.49 20.06
C ALA A 150 -8.76 16.70 20.01
N ALA A 151 -8.44 17.19 18.82
CA ALA A 151 -7.61 18.38 18.63
C ALA A 151 -8.32 19.64 19.15
N ALA A 152 -9.63 19.79 18.89
CA ALA A 152 -10.43 20.91 19.38
C ALA A 152 -10.43 20.97 20.93
N GLU A 153 -10.54 19.81 21.57
CA GLU A 153 -10.46 19.71 23.03
C GLU A 153 -9.03 20.04 23.54
N ALA A 154 -8.00 19.47 22.90
CA ALA A 154 -6.63 19.68 23.32
C ALA A 154 -6.16 21.14 23.17
N TRP A 155 -6.57 21.80 22.08
CA TRP A 155 -6.18 23.19 21.77
C TRP A 155 -7.16 24.23 22.33
N GLN A 156 -8.27 23.82 22.88
CA GLN A 156 -9.34 24.70 23.43
C GLN A 156 -9.88 25.67 22.37
N VAL A 157 -10.07 25.17 21.15
CA VAL A 157 -10.64 25.91 20.00
C VAL A 157 -11.89 25.21 19.47
N PRO A 158 -12.81 25.93 18.82
CA PRO A 158 -13.94 25.28 18.14
C PRO A 158 -13.49 24.31 17.06
N ALA A 159 -14.13 23.15 16.94
CA ALA A 159 -13.82 22.17 15.88
C ALA A 159 -13.98 22.75 14.46
N SER A 160 -14.82 23.79 14.30
CA SER A 160 -15.00 24.49 13.01
C SER A 160 -13.79 25.32 12.55
N GLU A 161 -12.83 25.58 13.43
CA GLU A 161 -11.59 26.28 13.12
C GLU A 161 -10.45 25.33 12.73
N ILE A 162 -10.66 24.01 12.90
CA ILE A 162 -9.67 23.00 12.56
C ILE A 162 -9.91 22.50 11.15
N THR A 163 -8.89 22.59 10.32
CA THR A 163 -8.85 22.02 8.97
C THR A 163 -7.88 20.86 8.94
N THR A 164 -8.03 19.97 7.97
CA THR A 164 -7.10 18.87 7.74
C THR A 164 -6.46 19.01 6.38
N ASP A 165 -5.22 18.58 6.26
CA ASP A 165 -4.47 18.55 5.00
C ASP A 165 -3.43 17.43 5.06
N ALA A 166 -3.59 16.40 4.23
CA ALA A 166 -2.66 15.28 4.07
C ALA A 166 -2.20 14.62 5.39
N GLY A 167 -3.11 14.47 6.36
CA GLY A 167 -2.86 13.87 7.68
C GLY A 167 -2.40 14.84 8.76
N ILE A 168 -2.41 16.13 8.49
CA ILE A 168 -2.11 17.21 9.46
C ILE A 168 -3.42 17.91 9.86
N LEU A 169 -3.50 18.26 11.12
CA LEU A 169 -4.58 19.07 11.71
C LEU A 169 -4.11 20.49 11.95
#